data_1fe65d1788568d3d13b849c43bf24308
#
_entry.id   1fe65d1788568d3d13b849c43bf24308
#
_cell.length_a   1.000
_cell.length_b   1.000
_cell.length_c   1.000
_cell.angle_alpha   90.00
_cell.angle_beta   90.00
_cell.angle_gamma   90.00
#
_symmetry.space_group_name_H-M   'P 1'
#
loop_
_entity.id
_entity.type
_entity.pdbx_description
1 polymer ?
#
loop_
_entity_poly.entity_id
_entity_poly.type
_entity_poly.pdbx_seq_one_letter_code
_entity_poly.pdbx_strand_id
1 'polypeptide(L)'
;MASRSASHKAPLTRVQSKRRARVQRRLALIPLMLLFAAFTMAVMANGTMGEAYGAHATPVVQANVGGLESTTVSRSSARSEINHGTWESGNTIDPDHLSAIPAKNPVVYQLVNGRDRDRTPTGFDPDHQTGDTGNAYSFSQCTWWAYKRRHELGLPAGSHMGDGAMWADTARQIGYWVDHTPRVGDVMVFQRGQDGASILYGHVAIVEQVHSDGSITTSECGAALAGKPFSRTFSKTQAAQHEYVHY
;
A
#
# COMPACT_ATOMS: atom_id res chain seq x y z
N MET A 1 54.29 -22.38 52.06
CA MET A 1 54.28 -22.05 50.61
C MET A 1 53.27 -22.96 49.89
N ALA A 2 52.15 -22.42 49.57
CA ALA A 2 51.09 -23.18 48.88
C ALA A 2 51.13 -22.84 47.37
N SER A 3 51.50 -23.83 46.57
CA SER A 3 51.50 -23.76 45.09
C SER A 3 50.07 -23.75 44.54
N ARG A 4 49.68 -22.65 43.87
CA ARG A 4 48.41 -22.56 43.11
C ARG A 4 48.59 -23.27 41.77
N SER A 5 47.97 -24.44 41.63
CA SER A 5 47.87 -25.12 40.34
C SER A 5 46.89 -24.36 39.42
N ALA A 6 47.39 -23.78 38.33
CA ALA A 6 46.62 -23.15 37.31
C ALA A 6 46.01 -24.27 36.40
N SER A 7 44.72 -24.48 36.50
CA SER A 7 43.98 -25.38 35.61
C SER A 7 43.83 -24.75 34.23
N HIS A 8 44.64 -25.16 33.27
CA HIS A 8 44.46 -24.81 31.85
C HIS A 8 43.31 -25.62 31.26
N LYS A 9 42.21 -24.94 30.98
CA LYS A 9 41.08 -25.55 30.23
C LYS A 9 41.48 -25.71 28.78
N ALA A 10 41.38 -26.92 28.25
CA ALA A 10 41.67 -27.24 26.85
C ALA A 10 40.83 -26.38 25.89
N PRO A 11 41.36 -25.97 24.72
CA PRO A 11 40.60 -25.18 23.73
C PRO A 11 39.43 -25.99 23.16
N LEU A 12 38.28 -25.33 23.00
CA LEU A 12 37.07 -25.94 22.50
C LEU A 12 37.23 -26.34 21.03
N THR A 13 36.73 -27.51 20.66
CA THR A 13 36.70 -27.95 19.26
C THR A 13 35.78 -27.01 18.41
N ARG A 14 36.04 -26.93 17.11
CA ARG A 14 35.31 -26.09 16.17
C ARG A 14 33.78 -26.37 16.20
N VAL A 15 33.37 -27.59 16.54
CA VAL A 15 31.97 -28.00 16.67
C VAL A 15 31.36 -27.48 17.99
N GLN A 16 32.12 -27.54 19.09
CA GLN A 16 31.67 -27.04 20.39
C GLN A 16 31.57 -25.52 20.43
N SER A 17 32.41 -24.78 19.74
CA SER A 17 32.32 -23.33 19.61
C SER A 17 31.08 -22.90 18.81
N LYS A 18 30.75 -23.61 17.72
CA LYS A 18 29.51 -23.34 16.94
C LYS A 18 28.24 -23.65 17.73
N ARG A 19 28.24 -24.70 18.56
CA ARG A 19 27.09 -25.02 19.44
C ARG A 19 26.90 -23.95 20.52
N ARG A 20 27.96 -23.50 21.18
CA ARG A 20 27.89 -22.42 22.17
C ARG A 20 27.42 -21.10 21.56
N ALA A 21 27.87 -20.73 20.39
CA ALA A 21 27.42 -19.53 19.70
C ALA A 21 25.93 -19.59 19.34
N ARG A 22 25.39 -20.76 18.96
CA ARG A 22 23.96 -20.93 18.69
C ARG A 22 23.10 -20.82 19.96
N VAL A 23 23.57 -21.41 21.07
CA VAL A 23 22.86 -21.34 22.35
C VAL A 23 22.88 -19.90 22.90
N GLN A 24 24.01 -19.22 22.84
CA GLN A 24 24.09 -17.80 23.26
C GLN A 24 23.23 -16.87 22.42
N ARG A 25 23.13 -17.08 21.10
CA ARG A 25 22.21 -16.31 20.25
C ARG A 25 20.73 -16.56 20.58
N ARG A 26 20.35 -17.80 20.94
CA ARG A 26 18.97 -18.12 21.36
C ARG A 26 18.64 -17.51 22.74
N LEU A 27 19.55 -17.52 23.67
CA LEU A 27 19.37 -16.91 25.00
C LEU A 27 19.36 -15.37 24.96
N ALA A 28 20.03 -14.74 24.01
CA ALA A 28 20.00 -13.29 23.82
C ALA A 28 18.70 -12.77 23.17
N LEU A 29 17.96 -13.62 22.45
CA LEU A 29 16.69 -13.24 21.80
C LEU A 29 15.50 -13.30 22.77
N ILE A 30 15.55 -14.10 23.85
CA ILE A 30 14.46 -14.24 24.82
C ILE A 30 14.14 -12.93 25.56
N PRO A 31 15.13 -12.15 26.11
CA PRO A 31 14.83 -10.91 26.79
C PRO A 31 14.33 -9.80 25.83
N LEU A 32 14.72 -9.82 24.56
CA LEU A 32 14.23 -8.87 23.55
C LEU A 32 12.75 -9.10 23.23
N MET A 33 12.32 -10.35 23.15
CA MET A 33 10.90 -10.71 22.95
C MET A 33 10.04 -10.33 24.16
N LEU A 34 10.55 -10.50 25.39
CA LEU A 34 9.81 -10.12 26.61
C LEU A 34 9.69 -8.60 26.77
N LEU A 35 10.72 -7.82 26.36
CA LEU A 35 10.65 -6.36 26.35
C LEU A 35 9.61 -5.86 25.33
N PHE A 36 9.49 -6.51 24.18
CA PHE A 36 8.52 -6.14 23.17
C PHE A 36 7.07 -6.44 23.64
N ALA A 37 6.85 -7.57 24.32
CA ALA A 37 5.56 -7.92 24.91
C ALA A 37 5.16 -6.96 26.06
N ALA A 38 6.11 -6.51 26.86
CA ALA A 38 5.85 -5.52 27.94
C ALA A 38 5.51 -4.13 27.38
N PHE A 39 6.14 -3.73 26.28
CA PHE A 39 5.86 -2.45 25.63
C PHE A 39 4.46 -2.43 25.01
N THR A 40 4.01 -3.52 24.38
CA THR A 40 2.66 -3.62 23.82
C THR A 40 1.58 -3.62 24.90
N MET A 41 1.82 -4.21 26.09
CA MET A 41 0.88 -4.14 27.21
C MET A 41 0.79 -2.72 27.83
N ALA A 42 1.89 -1.99 27.90
CA ALA A 42 1.89 -0.62 28.45
C ALA A 42 1.12 0.36 27.55
N VAL A 43 1.13 0.19 26.23
CA VAL A 43 0.37 1.01 25.29
C VAL A 43 -1.13 0.72 25.38
N MET A 44 -1.53 -0.53 25.69
CA MET A 44 -2.95 -0.89 25.86
C MET A 44 -3.53 -0.44 27.22
N ALA A 45 -2.70 -0.25 28.24
CA ALA A 45 -3.16 0.16 29.57
C ALA A 45 -3.43 1.67 29.72
N ASN A 46 -2.91 2.51 28.81
CA ASN A 46 -3.09 3.98 28.82
C ASN A 46 -4.13 4.48 27.82
N GLY A 47 -4.87 3.61 27.17
CA GLY A 47 -6.00 3.96 26.32
C GLY A 47 -7.21 4.32 27.18
N THR A 48 -7.43 5.61 27.42
CA THR A 48 -8.68 6.12 28.02
C THR A 48 -9.84 5.72 27.14
N MET A 49 -10.84 5.09 27.75
CA MET A 49 -12.14 4.78 27.15
C MET A 49 -12.78 6.07 26.64
N GLY A 50 -12.77 6.28 25.34
CA GLY A 50 -13.61 7.28 24.68
C GLY A 50 -15.04 6.77 24.63
N GLU A 51 -15.95 7.61 25.11
CA GLU A 51 -17.38 7.35 25.26
C GLU A 51 -18.05 6.90 23.96
N ALA A 52 -18.98 5.97 24.13
CA ALA A 52 -19.89 5.50 23.10
C ALA A 52 -20.77 6.67 22.59
N TYR A 53 -20.53 7.11 21.36
CA TYR A 53 -21.47 8.00 20.68
C TYR A 53 -22.71 7.22 20.26
N GLY A 54 -23.81 7.52 20.94
CA GLY A 54 -25.14 7.04 20.62
C GLY A 54 -25.55 7.44 19.21
N ALA A 55 -26.08 6.48 18.48
CA ALA A 55 -26.69 6.68 17.19
C ALA A 55 -27.93 7.58 17.33
N HIS A 56 -27.81 8.85 16.96
CA HIS A 56 -28.97 9.67 16.67
C HIS A 56 -29.47 9.40 15.26
N ALA A 57 -30.54 8.63 15.18
CA ALA A 57 -31.32 8.50 13.97
C ALA A 57 -31.98 9.88 13.70
N THR A 58 -31.55 10.54 12.62
CA THR A 58 -32.26 11.68 12.07
C THR A 58 -33.53 11.21 11.38
N PRO A 59 -34.70 11.84 11.61
CA PRO A 59 -35.90 11.44 10.91
C PRO A 59 -35.79 11.82 9.43
N VAL A 60 -36.09 10.84 8.58
CA VAL A 60 -36.26 11.04 7.12
C VAL A 60 -37.49 11.92 6.93
N VAL A 61 -37.27 13.15 6.49
CA VAL A 61 -38.33 14.01 5.99
C VAL A 61 -38.77 13.43 4.63
N GLN A 62 -39.94 12.81 4.58
CA GLN A 62 -40.61 12.44 3.35
C GLN A 62 -41.06 13.73 2.63
N ALA A 63 -40.28 14.16 1.65
CA ALA A 63 -40.72 15.15 0.70
C ALA A 63 -41.74 14.49 -0.25
N ASN A 64 -42.98 14.89 -0.12
CA ASN A 64 -44.07 14.54 -1.01
C ASN A 64 -43.86 15.26 -2.34
N VAL A 65 -43.27 14.59 -3.34
CA VAL A 65 -43.14 15.11 -4.70
C VAL A 65 -44.30 14.59 -5.48
N GLY A 66 -45.26 15.48 -5.70
CA GLY A 66 -46.40 15.26 -6.61
C GLY A 66 -45.94 14.85 -8.00
N GLY A 67 -46.76 14.02 -8.62
CA GLY A 67 -46.64 13.34 -9.89
C GLY A 67 -45.79 14.02 -10.95
N LEU A 68 -44.68 13.35 -11.25
CA LEU A 68 -44.03 13.43 -12.56
C LEU A 68 -44.22 12.07 -13.23
N GLU A 69 -44.97 12.08 -14.32
CA GLU A 69 -45.15 10.91 -15.17
C GLU A 69 -43.76 10.38 -15.56
N SER A 70 -43.54 9.12 -15.24
CA SER A 70 -42.35 8.38 -15.63
C SER A 70 -42.41 8.11 -17.14
N THR A 71 -41.83 9.01 -17.93
CA THR A 71 -41.48 8.68 -19.29
C THR A 71 -40.30 7.75 -19.28
N THR A 72 -40.54 6.46 -19.39
CA THR A 72 -39.50 5.46 -19.65
C THR A 72 -38.92 5.72 -21.03
N VAL A 73 -37.79 6.48 -21.06
CA VAL A 73 -37.02 6.62 -22.29
C VAL A 73 -36.31 5.28 -22.53
N SER A 74 -36.80 4.53 -23.49
CA SER A 74 -36.16 3.30 -23.94
C SER A 74 -34.74 3.62 -24.44
N ARG A 75 -33.73 2.91 -23.96
CA ARG A 75 -32.32 3.06 -24.39
C ARG A 75 -32.12 2.88 -25.91
N SER A 76 -33.09 2.30 -26.63
CA SER A 76 -33.03 2.14 -28.07
C SER A 76 -33.39 3.41 -28.84
N SER A 77 -34.28 4.28 -28.30
CA SER A 77 -34.63 5.53 -28.96
C SER A 77 -33.56 6.62 -28.83
N ALA A 78 -32.77 6.62 -27.73
CA ALA A 78 -31.67 7.56 -27.57
C ALA A 78 -30.50 7.31 -28.53
N ARG A 79 -30.41 6.13 -29.14
CA ARG A 79 -29.34 5.78 -30.10
C ARG A 79 -29.60 6.24 -31.53
N SER A 80 -30.84 6.53 -31.89
CA SER A 80 -31.21 6.93 -33.28
C SER A 80 -31.11 8.44 -33.54
N GLU A 81 -30.85 9.25 -32.50
CA GLU A 81 -30.71 10.70 -32.63
C GLU A 81 -29.27 11.23 -32.42
N ILE A 82 -28.27 10.36 -32.38
CA ILE A 82 -26.91 10.82 -32.56
C ILE A 82 -26.76 11.12 -34.05
N ASN A 83 -27.13 12.33 -34.44
CA ASN A 83 -26.73 12.91 -35.71
C ASN A 83 -25.22 12.69 -35.81
N HIS A 84 -24.81 11.91 -36.81
CA HIS A 84 -23.43 11.80 -37.21
C HIS A 84 -22.97 13.19 -37.65
N GLY A 85 -22.53 14.03 -36.69
CA GLY A 85 -21.78 15.22 -37.02
C GLY A 85 -20.66 14.74 -37.91
N THR A 86 -20.61 15.23 -39.14
CA THR A 86 -19.49 15.04 -40.05
C THR A 86 -18.27 15.63 -39.38
N TRP A 87 -17.49 14.77 -38.74
CA TRP A 87 -16.13 15.08 -38.36
C TRP A 87 -15.34 15.08 -39.66
N GLU A 88 -15.26 16.23 -40.31
CA GLU A 88 -14.32 16.46 -41.39
C GLU A 88 -12.90 16.50 -40.83
N SER A 89 -12.43 15.34 -40.41
CA SER A 89 -11.01 15.05 -40.31
C SER A 89 -10.65 14.34 -41.61
N GLY A 90 -9.83 14.98 -42.43
CA GLY A 90 -9.45 14.52 -43.75
C GLY A 90 -8.63 13.21 -43.80
N ASN A 91 -8.73 12.36 -42.78
CA ASN A 91 -8.27 11.00 -42.76
C ASN A 91 -9.46 10.09 -42.57
N THR A 92 -9.83 9.34 -43.60
CA THR A 92 -10.72 8.21 -43.52
C THR A 92 -10.08 7.20 -42.53
N ILE A 93 -10.60 7.17 -41.32
CA ILE A 93 -10.24 6.11 -40.35
C ILE A 93 -10.90 4.86 -40.87
N ASP A 94 -10.07 3.91 -41.36
CA ASP A 94 -10.52 2.59 -41.78
C ASP A 94 -11.01 1.82 -40.53
N PRO A 95 -12.32 1.56 -40.38
CA PRO A 95 -12.85 0.87 -39.20
C PRO A 95 -12.30 -0.57 -39.05
N ASP A 96 -11.79 -1.17 -40.13
CA ASP A 96 -11.23 -2.53 -40.11
C ASP A 96 -9.77 -2.56 -39.60
N HIS A 97 -9.14 -1.37 -39.44
CA HIS A 97 -7.80 -1.22 -38.90
C HIS A 97 -7.76 -0.59 -37.49
N LEU A 98 -8.91 -0.35 -36.86
CA LEU A 98 -8.98 0.03 -35.46
C LEU A 98 -8.79 -1.22 -34.57
N SER A 99 -7.58 -1.74 -34.53
CA SER A 99 -7.20 -2.65 -33.46
C SER A 99 -7.04 -1.84 -32.18
N ALA A 100 -8.12 -1.70 -31.42
CA ALA A 100 -8.03 -1.26 -30.04
C ALA A 100 -7.24 -2.33 -29.29
N ILE A 101 -5.94 -2.13 -29.10
CA ILE A 101 -5.16 -2.95 -28.18
C ILE A 101 -5.75 -2.66 -26.80
N PRO A 102 -6.41 -3.63 -26.14
CA PRO A 102 -6.96 -3.38 -24.82
C PRO A 102 -5.79 -2.97 -23.89
N ALA A 103 -5.99 -1.89 -23.14
CA ALA A 103 -5.03 -1.50 -22.10
C ALA A 103 -4.82 -2.68 -21.15
N LYS A 104 -3.57 -3.00 -20.83
CA LYS A 104 -3.22 -4.07 -19.87
C LYS A 104 -3.82 -3.78 -18.50
N ASN A 105 -3.87 -2.51 -18.10
CA ASN A 105 -4.52 -2.07 -16.89
C ASN A 105 -5.45 -0.87 -17.16
N PRO A 106 -6.75 -1.09 -17.37
CA PRO A 106 -7.69 -0.02 -17.70
C PRO A 106 -7.84 1.02 -16.57
N VAL A 107 -7.63 0.66 -15.30
CA VAL A 107 -7.67 1.60 -14.17
C VAL A 107 -6.50 2.57 -14.26
N VAL A 108 -5.30 2.09 -14.52
CA VAL A 108 -4.12 2.95 -14.72
C VAL A 108 -4.34 3.91 -15.89
N TYR A 109 -4.86 3.43 -17.02
CA TYR A 109 -5.17 4.30 -18.16
C TYR A 109 -6.18 5.39 -17.83
N GLN A 110 -7.22 5.09 -17.05
CA GLN A 110 -8.18 6.10 -16.59
C GLN A 110 -7.53 7.14 -15.69
N LEU A 111 -6.61 6.73 -14.80
CA LEU A 111 -5.91 7.63 -13.90
C LEU A 111 -4.94 8.54 -14.66
N VAL A 112 -4.13 7.98 -15.57
CA VAL A 112 -3.16 8.73 -16.39
C VAL A 112 -3.86 9.73 -17.30
N ASN A 113 -5.00 9.39 -17.90
CA ASN A 113 -5.75 10.27 -18.79
C ASN A 113 -6.73 11.19 -18.05
N GLY A 114 -6.98 10.98 -16.77
CA GLY A 114 -7.89 11.73 -15.93
C GLY A 114 -7.18 12.48 -14.80
N ARG A 115 -7.26 11.93 -13.59
CA ARG A 115 -6.76 12.54 -12.35
C ARG A 115 -5.30 13.02 -12.43
N ASP A 116 -4.44 12.24 -13.09
CA ASP A 116 -2.98 12.44 -13.06
C ASP A 116 -2.41 12.94 -14.38
N ARG A 117 -3.26 13.31 -15.33
CA ARG A 117 -2.90 13.73 -16.69
C ARG A 117 -1.74 14.75 -16.75
N ASP A 118 -1.84 15.80 -15.93
CA ASP A 118 -0.88 16.90 -15.96
C ASP A 118 0.34 16.67 -15.04
N ARG A 119 0.42 15.50 -14.42
CA ARG A 119 1.44 15.12 -13.44
C ARG A 119 2.22 13.87 -13.83
N THR A 120 1.67 13.10 -14.76
CA THR A 120 2.34 11.90 -15.26
C THR A 120 3.69 12.27 -15.88
N PRO A 121 4.79 11.62 -15.47
CA PRO A 121 6.11 11.91 -16.01
C PRO A 121 6.17 11.69 -17.52
N THR A 122 6.92 12.55 -18.20
CA THR A 122 7.17 12.37 -19.63
C THR A 122 7.85 11.02 -19.88
N GLY A 123 7.29 10.22 -20.80
CA GLY A 123 7.81 8.90 -21.13
C GLY A 123 7.38 7.79 -20.19
N PHE A 124 6.48 8.06 -19.22
CA PHE A 124 5.87 7.00 -18.45
C PHE A 124 5.04 6.06 -19.34
N ASP A 125 5.31 4.77 -19.25
CA ASP A 125 4.57 3.73 -19.98
C ASP A 125 3.53 3.08 -19.06
N PRO A 126 2.23 3.34 -19.23
CA PRO A 126 1.18 2.71 -18.43
C PRO A 126 1.08 1.20 -18.63
N ASP A 127 1.71 0.66 -19.67
CA ASP A 127 1.77 -0.77 -19.99
C ASP A 127 3.11 -1.44 -19.62
N HIS A 128 3.94 -0.76 -18.81
CA HIS A 128 5.22 -1.32 -18.36
C HIS A 128 5.03 -2.68 -17.65
N GLN A 129 6.12 -3.42 -17.47
CA GLN A 129 6.10 -4.69 -16.77
C GLN A 129 5.91 -4.44 -15.27
N THR A 130 4.75 -4.79 -14.74
CA THR A 130 4.42 -4.57 -13.31
C THR A 130 5.09 -5.55 -12.36
N GLY A 131 5.61 -6.67 -12.87
CA GLY A 131 6.15 -7.75 -12.04
C GLY A 131 5.07 -8.49 -11.24
N ASP A 132 3.80 -8.32 -11.61
CA ASP A 132 2.65 -8.91 -10.94
C ASP A 132 2.40 -10.34 -11.43
N THR A 133 2.59 -11.31 -10.55
CA THR A 133 2.41 -12.76 -10.82
C THR A 133 1.60 -13.45 -9.71
N GLY A 134 0.98 -12.69 -8.83
CA GLY A 134 0.26 -13.18 -7.65
C GLY A 134 0.91 -12.73 -6.34
N ASN A 135 0.17 -12.78 -5.24
CA ASN A 135 0.67 -12.33 -3.94
C ASN A 135 1.71 -13.30 -3.37
N ALA A 136 3.00 -13.00 -3.56
CA ALA A 136 4.12 -13.80 -3.06
C ALA A 136 4.56 -13.42 -1.63
N TYR A 137 3.93 -12.42 -1.01
CA TYR A 137 4.30 -11.96 0.33
C TYR A 137 3.67 -12.82 1.43
N SER A 138 4.39 -12.98 2.54
CA SER A 138 3.88 -13.73 3.70
C SER A 138 2.63 -13.07 4.28
N PHE A 139 1.62 -13.86 4.58
CA PHE A 139 0.35 -13.42 5.14
C PHE A 139 0.53 -12.45 6.31
N SER A 140 -0.31 -11.43 6.36
CA SER A 140 -0.32 -10.37 7.39
C SER A 140 0.90 -9.44 7.43
N GLN A 141 1.89 -9.60 6.54
CA GLN A 141 2.96 -8.61 6.42
C GLN A 141 2.44 -7.29 5.79
N CYS A 142 3.16 -6.20 6.00
CA CYS A 142 2.81 -4.92 5.37
C CYS A 142 2.81 -5.02 3.84
N THR A 143 3.76 -5.73 3.27
CA THR A 143 3.89 -5.99 1.83
C THR A 143 2.75 -6.86 1.30
N TRP A 144 2.30 -7.88 2.07
CA TRP A 144 1.13 -8.67 1.74
C TRP A 144 -0.14 -7.82 1.67
N TRP A 145 -0.33 -6.92 2.66
CA TRP A 145 -1.48 -6.02 2.68
C TRP A 145 -1.43 -5.04 1.52
N ALA A 146 -0.28 -4.41 1.28
CA ALA A 146 -0.11 -3.47 0.19
C ALA A 146 -0.44 -4.10 -1.17
N TYR A 147 0.07 -5.31 -1.44
CA TYR A 147 -0.28 -6.07 -2.64
C TYR A 147 -1.79 -6.32 -2.73
N LYS A 148 -2.39 -6.90 -1.67
CA LYS A 148 -3.82 -7.21 -1.62
C LYS A 148 -4.68 -5.96 -1.85
N ARG A 149 -4.38 -4.88 -1.14
CA ARG A 149 -5.17 -3.65 -1.21
C ARG A 149 -5.07 -2.96 -2.57
N ARG A 150 -3.89 -2.97 -3.18
CA ARG A 150 -3.69 -2.47 -4.55
C ARG A 150 -4.60 -3.21 -5.54
N HIS A 151 -4.68 -4.53 -5.46
CA HIS A 151 -5.55 -5.33 -6.32
C HIS A 151 -7.04 -5.05 -6.06
N GLU A 152 -7.45 -4.84 -4.82
CA GLU A 152 -8.83 -4.42 -4.49
C GLU A 152 -9.19 -3.06 -5.14
N LEU A 153 -8.19 -2.20 -5.33
CA LEU A 153 -8.34 -0.90 -5.99
C LEU A 153 -8.19 -0.98 -7.53
N GLY A 154 -7.94 -2.15 -8.07
CA GLY A 154 -7.66 -2.36 -9.50
C GLY A 154 -6.30 -1.82 -9.94
N LEU A 155 -5.37 -1.62 -9.00
CA LEU A 155 -4.03 -1.11 -9.28
C LEU A 155 -2.99 -2.23 -9.24
N PRO A 156 -1.95 -2.20 -10.08
CA PRO A 156 -0.91 -3.22 -10.07
C PRO A 156 -0.01 -3.11 -8.85
N ALA A 157 0.59 -4.23 -8.46
CA ALA A 157 1.68 -4.29 -7.49
C ALA A 157 2.60 -5.46 -7.83
N GLY A 158 3.92 -5.22 -7.86
CA GLY A 158 4.88 -6.29 -8.13
C GLY A 158 4.89 -7.34 -7.02
N SER A 159 5.01 -8.61 -7.41
CA SER A 159 5.02 -9.76 -6.50
C SER A 159 6.30 -9.90 -5.69
N HIS A 160 7.41 -9.28 -6.14
CA HIS A 160 8.75 -9.44 -5.57
C HIS A 160 9.47 -8.10 -5.41
N MET A 161 8.79 -7.11 -4.77
CA MET A 161 9.36 -5.77 -4.55
C MET A 161 10.39 -5.72 -3.41
N GLY A 162 10.61 -6.84 -2.71
CA GLY A 162 11.52 -6.93 -1.56
C GLY A 162 10.88 -6.49 -0.24
N ASP A 163 11.75 -6.11 0.72
CA ASP A 163 11.32 -5.55 2.00
C ASP A 163 10.65 -4.17 1.82
N GLY A 164 9.88 -3.72 2.79
CA GLY A 164 9.12 -2.47 2.68
C GLY A 164 9.95 -1.28 2.22
N ALA A 165 11.16 -1.08 2.77
CA ALA A 165 12.05 0.02 2.38
C ALA A 165 12.61 -0.09 0.94
N MET A 166 12.49 -1.25 0.29
CA MET A 166 13.02 -1.48 -1.05
C MET A 166 11.98 -1.16 -2.15
N TRP A 167 10.73 -0.99 -1.77
CA TRP A 167 9.63 -0.90 -2.75
C TRP A 167 9.80 0.25 -3.74
N ALA A 168 10.21 1.43 -3.29
CA ALA A 168 10.40 2.58 -4.18
C ALA A 168 11.48 2.33 -5.22
N ASP A 169 12.63 1.77 -4.81
CA ASP A 169 13.74 1.49 -5.72
C ASP A 169 13.41 0.37 -6.70
N THR A 170 12.79 -0.73 -6.21
CA THR A 170 12.37 -1.82 -7.08
C THR A 170 11.30 -1.36 -8.06
N ALA A 171 10.34 -0.53 -7.61
CA ALA A 171 9.30 0.04 -8.45
C ALA A 171 9.89 0.82 -9.63
N ARG A 172 10.84 1.72 -9.37
CA ARG A 172 11.54 2.46 -10.44
C ARG A 172 12.23 1.54 -11.44
N GLN A 173 12.88 0.48 -10.95
CA GLN A 173 13.60 -0.47 -11.81
C GLN A 173 12.69 -1.20 -12.80
N ILE A 174 11.43 -1.44 -12.44
CA ILE A 174 10.47 -2.15 -13.29
C ILE A 174 9.44 -1.24 -13.94
N GLY A 175 9.64 0.09 -13.87
CA GLY A 175 8.89 1.07 -14.66
C GLY A 175 7.75 1.79 -13.96
N TYR A 176 7.49 1.54 -12.67
CA TYR A 176 6.49 2.30 -11.93
C TYR A 176 6.90 3.77 -11.79
N TRP A 177 5.92 4.65 -11.84
CA TRP A 177 6.10 6.03 -11.45
C TRP A 177 6.23 6.14 -9.92
N VAL A 178 7.29 6.82 -9.44
CA VAL A 178 7.56 7.04 -8.01
C VAL A 178 7.94 8.51 -7.79
N ASP A 179 7.24 9.17 -6.88
CA ASP A 179 7.55 10.54 -6.45
C ASP A 179 7.26 10.76 -4.95
N HIS A 180 7.23 12.02 -4.48
CA HIS A 180 6.94 12.41 -3.09
C HIS A 180 5.55 12.98 -2.89
N THR A 181 4.65 12.85 -3.87
CA THR A 181 3.30 13.42 -3.81
C THR A 181 2.25 12.32 -3.61
N PRO A 182 1.61 12.23 -2.44
CA PRO A 182 0.64 11.17 -2.17
C PRO A 182 -0.63 11.31 -3.02
N ARG A 183 -1.12 10.19 -3.52
CA ARG A 183 -2.44 10.05 -4.16
C ARG A 183 -3.16 8.84 -3.60
N VAL A 184 -4.49 8.87 -3.62
CA VAL A 184 -5.29 7.72 -3.19
C VAL A 184 -4.94 6.49 -4.03
N GLY A 185 -4.66 5.40 -3.34
CA GLY A 185 -4.26 4.13 -3.92
C GLY A 185 -2.74 3.90 -4.01
N ASP A 186 -1.92 4.91 -3.74
CA ASP A 186 -0.45 4.77 -3.77
C ASP A 186 0.07 3.91 -2.62
N VAL A 187 1.23 3.31 -2.86
CA VAL A 187 2.02 2.68 -1.80
C VAL A 187 2.96 3.72 -1.20
N MET A 188 2.71 4.12 0.04
CA MET A 188 3.61 4.93 0.85
C MET A 188 4.74 4.06 1.36
N VAL A 189 5.98 4.47 1.12
CA VAL A 189 7.19 3.73 1.48
C VAL A 189 7.86 4.38 2.69
N PHE A 190 8.15 3.57 3.70
CA PHE A 190 8.87 3.99 4.90
C PHE A 190 10.29 3.43 4.86
N GLN A 191 11.26 4.30 4.97
CA GLN A 191 12.64 3.87 5.13
C GLN A 191 12.83 3.17 6.48
N ARG A 192 13.97 2.48 6.64
CA ARG A 192 14.28 1.76 7.87
C ARG A 192 14.29 2.70 9.07
N GLY A 193 13.43 2.42 10.06
CA GLY A 193 13.26 3.23 11.27
C GLY A 193 12.42 4.49 11.12
N GLN A 194 11.98 4.85 9.92
CA GLN A 194 11.15 6.04 9.68
C GLN A 194 9.74 5.84 10.26
N ASP A 195 9.24 6.82 11.02
CA ASP A 195 7.89 6.84 11.63
C ASP A 195 7.48 5.52 12.31
N GLY A 196 8.42 4.88 13.01
CA GLY A 196 8.20 3.62 13.72
C GLY A 196 8.27 2.37 12.85
N ALA A 197 8.68 2.49 11.59
CA ALA A 197 8.94 1.34 10.72
C ALA A 197 10.10 0.48 11.24
N SER A 198 10.11 -0.79 10.84
CA SER A 198 11.20 -1.70 11.19
C SER A 198 12.58 -1.14 10.79
N ILE A 199 13.52 -1.16 11.71
CA ILE A 199 14.92 -0.77 11.44
C ILE A 199 15.65 -1.76 10.52
N LEU A 200 15.09 -2.97 10.31
CA LEU A 200 15.67 -4.00 9.43
C LEU A 200 15.03 -4.00 8.05
N TYR A 201 13.71 -3.79 7.98
CA TYR A 201 12.92 -4.03 6.77
C TYR A 201 12.23 -2.77 6.22
N GLY A 202 12.14 -1.69 7.02
CA GLY A 202 11.24 -0.58 6.68
C GLY A 202 9.77 -1.00 6.77
N HIS A 203 8.92 -0.31 6.02
CA HIS A 203 7.48 -0.60 6.01
C HIS A 203 6.82 -0.08 4.73
N VAL A 204 5.60 -0.53 4.44
CA VAL A 204 4.73 0.03 3.40
C VAL A 204 3.30 0.15 3.90
N ALA A 205 2.60 1.17 3.41
CA ALA A 205 1.19 1.44 3.68
C ALA A 205 0.47 1.81 2.38
N ILE A 206 -0.87 1.73 2.36
CA ILE A 206 -1.68 2.23 1.26
C ILE A 206 -2.31 3.55 1.66
N VAL A 207 -2.21 4.56 0.79
CA VAL A 207 -2.89 5.84 0.94
C VAL A 207 -4.37 5.65 0.63
N GLU A 208 -5.21 5.73 1.66
CA GLU A 208 -6.66 5.59 1.50
C GLU A 208 -7.34 6.93 1.25
N GLN A 209 -6.79 8.01 1.81
CA GLN A 209 -7.36 9.34 1.65
C GLN A 209 -6.26 10.42 1.67
N VAL A 210 -6.43 11.43 0.84
CA VAL A 210 -5.67 12.68 0.88
C VAL A 210 -6.66 13.80 1.24
N HIS A 211 -6.42 14.46 2.37
CA HIS A 211 -7.29 15.51 2.90
C HIS A 211 -6.98 16.88 2.28
N SER A 212 -7.90 17.82 2.39
CA SER A 212 -7.76 19.17 1.82
C SER A 212 -6.61 19.98 2.44
N ASP A 213 -6.22 19.68 3.68
CA ASP A 213 -5.07 20.28 4.36
C ASP A 213 -3.73 19.63 3.96
N GLY A 214 -3.76 18.61 3.11
CA GLY A 214 -2.61 17.84 2.65
C GLY A 214 -2.17 16.73 3.60
N SER A 215 -2.87 16.50 4.72
CA SER A 215 -2.68 15.29 5.52
C SER A 215 -3.21 14.07 4.77
N ILE A 216 -2.75 12.87 5.16
CA ILE A 216 -3.17 11.62 4.54
C ILE A 216 -3.60 10.62 5.59
N THR A 217 -4.55 9.75 5.23
CA THR A 217 -4.89 8.55 5.99
C THR A 217 -4.45 7.33 5.22
N THR A 218 -3.79 6.40 5.93
CA THR A 218 -3.29 5.14 5.35
C THR A 218 -4.01 3.93 5.94
N SER A 219 -3.90 2.80 5.24
CA SER A 219 -4.17 1.47 5.78
C SER A 219 -2.90 0.63 5.75
N GLU A 220 -2.68 -0.11 6.83
CA GLU A 220 -1.45 -0.82 7.10
C GLU A 220 -1.71 -2.17 7.75
N CYS A 221 -0.78 -3.12 7.57
CA CYS A 221 -0.82 -4.39 8.26
C CYS A 221 0.57 -4.77 8.79
N GLY A 222 0.63 -5.80 9.62
CA GLY A 222 1.87 -6.34 10.16
C GLY A 222 1.65 -7.75 10.69
N ALA A 223 2.72 -8.51 10.86
CA ALA A 223 2.68 -9.93 11.20
C ALA A 223 1.80 -10.24 12.44
N ALA A 224 1.79 -9.35 13.44
CA ALA A 224 1.02 -9.53 14.66
C ALA A 224 -0.48 -9.28 14.51
N LEU A 225 -0.93 -8.72 13.37
CA LEU A 225 -2.32 -8.28 13.19
C LEU A 225 -3.24 -9.36 12.59
N ALA A 226 -2.70 -10.54 12.26
CA ALA A 226 -3.46 -11.66 11.70
C ALA A 226 -4.36 -11.26 10.51
N GLY A 227 -3.82 -10.44 9.61
CA GLY A 227 -4.49 -9.96 8.39
C GLY A 227 -5.50 -8.83 8.60
N LYS A 228 -5.64 -8.27 9.81
CA LYS A 228 -6.53 -7.15 10.10
C LYS A 228 -5.76 -5.83 9.95
N PRO A 229 -6.07 -5.00 8.97
CA PRO A 229 -5.38 -3.72 8.79
C PRO A 229 -5.81 -2.72 9.87
N PHE A 230 -4.95 -1.73 10.11
CA PHE A 230 -5.23 -0.55 10.92
C PHE A 230 -4.94 0.71 10.10
N SER A 231 -5.41 1.86 10.58
CA SER A 231 -5.20 3.14 9.92
C SER A 231 -4.28 4.04 10.74
N ARG A 232 -3.47 4.84 10.05
CA ARG A 232 -2.74 5.98 10.60
C ARG A 232 -3.04 7.24 9.79
N THR A 233 -2.87 8.39 10.45
CA THR A 233 -2.93 9.69 9.79
C THR A 233 -1.56 10.35 9.90
N PHE A 234 -1.10 10.92 8.78
CA PHE A 234 0.16 11.66 8.69
C PHE A 234 -0.15 13.10 8.30
N SER A 235 0.45 14.06 9.00
CA SER A 235 0.38 15.46 8.62
C SER A 235 1.02 15.67 7.23
N LYS A 236 0.68 16.78 6.56
CA LYS A 236 1.29 17.16 5.28
C LYS A 236 2.82 17.13 5.32
N THR A 237 3.42 17.61 6.41
CA THR A 237 4.88 17.64 6.56
C THR A 237 5.47 16.24 6.66
N GLN A 238 4.83 15.33 7.40
CA GLN A 238 5.26 13.93 7.48
C GLN A 238 5.06 13.24 6.13
N ALA A 239 3.89 13.38 5.52
CA ALA A 239 3.61 12.79 4.21
C ALA A 239 4.66 13.17 3.15
N ALA A 240 5.11 14.43 3.13
CA ALA A 240 6.12 14.90 2.17
C ALA A 240 7.53 14.29 2.37
N GLN A 241 7.77 13.57 3.46
CA GLN A 241 9.06 12.91 3.73
C GLN A 241 9.13 11.49 3.18
N HIS A 242 8.04 10.98 2.63
CA HIS A 242 7.93 9.62 2.10
C HIS A 242 7.96 9.61 0.58
N GLU A 243 8.31 8.47 0.03
CA GLU A 243 8.15 8.16 -1.39
C GLU A 243 6.84 7.39 -1.59
N TYR A 244 6.23 7.61 -2.75
CA TYR A 244 4.97 6.99 -3.15
C TYR A 244 5.14 6.26 -4.46
N VAL A 245 4.79 4.96 -4.47
CA VAL A 245 4.70 4.15 -5.69
C VAL A 245 3.29 4.27 -6.23
N HIS A 246 3.16 4.86 -7.42
CA HIS A 246 1.87 5.10 -8.06
C HIS A 246 1.41 3.87 -8.86
N TYR A 247 1.86 3.70 -10.07
CA TYR A 247 1.53 2.60 -10.97
C TYR A 247 2.48 2.55 -12.16
#